data_a42437c2cdd25be7609473b368a68a93
#
_entry.id   a42437c2cdd25be7609473b368a68a93
#
_cell.length_a   1.000
_cell.length_b   1.000
_cell.length_c   1.000
_cell.angle_alpha   90.00
_cell.angle_beta   90.00
_cell.angle_gamma   90.00
#
_symmetry.space_group_name_H-M   'P 1'
#
loop_
_entity.id
_entity.type
_entity.pdbx_description
1 polymer ?
#
loop_
_entity_poly.entity_id
_entity_poly.type
_entity_poly.pdbx_seq_one_letter_code
_entity_poly.pdbx_strand_id
1 'polypeptide(L)'
;DPRTGEWRGFAVEMARDIADNIGVKLEVVESSWSNSILDVQSGKVDLALALTALPKRALSVYFTSPTYYNSFVIISPKAALKGKSWAELNDPSVTIAVDLGSSQDQITKQVLTKAKILRFKTRDEAVLAMTSGKADAVINTVLNGMVMTKKNAALGKVYVPHPILSSPSVIGLNYKTDETWKQFVSAWADYNRRVGNNQTWIVNGLQPFGVTLDDLPEGFSFN
;
A
#
# COMPACT_ATOMS: atom_id res chain seq x y z
N ASP A 1 -3.24 -6.12 -16.55
CA ASP A 1 -3.82 -5.40 -17.69
C ASP A 1 -5.07 -6.16 -18.16
N PRO A 2 -6.29 -5.59 -18.03
CA PRO A 2 -7.54 -6.28 -18.41
C PRO A 2 -7.60 -6.68 -19.89
N ARG A 3 -6.83 -6.05 -20.77
CA ARG A 3 -6.81 -6.34 -22.22
C ARG A 3 -5.94 -7.53 -22.56
N THR A 4 -4.88 -7.78 -21.79
CA THR A 4 -3.89 -8.84 -22.08
C THR A 4 -3.95 -9.98 -21.09
N GLY A 5 -4.63 -9.81 -19.96
CA GLY A 5 -4.59 -10.74 -18.84
C GLY A 5 -3.25 -10.76 -18.07
N GLU A 6 -2.27 -9.95 -18.49
CA GLU A 6 -0.96 -9.94 -17.88
C GLU A 6 -0.94 -9.12 -16.58
N TRP A 7 -0.31 -9.66 -15.57
CA TRP A 7 0.01 -8.92 -14.36
C TRP A 7 1.18 -7.99 -14.59
N ARG A 8 1.05 -6.72 -14.18
CA ARG A 8 2.07 -5.68 -14.34
C ARG A 8 2.15 -4.81 -13.08
N GLY A 9 3.29 -4.17 -12.91
CA GLY A 9 3.56 -3.24 -11.83
C GLY A 9 4.74 -3.69 -10.97
N PHE A 10 5.23 -2.79 -10.14
CA PHE A 10 6.47 -2.98 -9.40
C PHE A 10 6.47 -4.25 -8.51
N ALA A 11 5.34 -4.60 -7.90
CA ALA A 11 5.26 -5.81 -7.09
C ALA A 11 5.44 -7.09 -7.93
N VAL A 12 4.96 -7.08 -9.18
CA VAL A 12 5.16 -8.19 -10.12
C VAL A 12 6.63 -8.28 -10.55
N GLU A 13 7.28 -7.14 -10.81
CA GLU A 13 8.72 -7.12 -11.14
C GLU A 13 9.57 -7.62 -9.97
N MET A 14 9.25 -7.19 -8.75
CA MET A 14 9.90 -7.71 -7.54
C MET A 14 9.73 -9.24 -7.40
N ALA A 15 8.51 -9.74 -7.61
CA ALA A 15 8.24 -11.18 -7.54
C ALA A 15 8.95 -11.96 -8.65
N ARG A 16 9.05 -11.36 -9.85
CA ARG A 16 9.77 -11.96 -10.98
C ARG A 16 11.26 -12.07 -10.69
N ASP A 17 11.87 -11.00 -10.17
CA ASP A 17 13.29 -11.03 -9.79
C ASP A 17 13.58 -12.08 -8.70
N ILE A 18 12.69 -12.23 -7.70
CA ILE A 18 12.81 -13.31 -6.70
C ILE A 18 12.76 -14.69 -7.38
N ALA A 19 11.79 -14.92 -8.28
CA ALA A 19 11.62 -16.19 -8.97
C ALA A 19 12.82 -16.51 -9.88
N ASP A 20 13.33 -15.53 -10.61
CA ASP A 20 14.49 -15.65 -11.50
C ASP A 20 15.76 -16.00 -10.70
N ASN A 21 15.96 -15.40 -9.52
CA ASN A 21 17.11 -15.68 -8.66
C ASN A 21 17.16 -17.16 -8.19
N ILE A 22 16.04 -17.84 -8.10
CA ILE A 22 15.97 -19.25 -7.67
C ILE A 22 15.59 -20.20 -8.81
N GLY A 23 15.45 -19.67 -10.04
CA GLY A 23 15.22 -20.50 -11.24
C GLY A 23 13.84 -21.14 -11.31
N VAL A 24 12.80 -20.48 -10.78
CA VAL A 24 11.41 -21.00 -10.81
C VAL A 24 10.48 -20.09 -11.62
N LYS A 25 9.36 -20.65 -12.07
CA LYS A 25 8.32 -19.87 -12.74
C LYS A 25 7.48 -19.11 -11.72
N LEU A 26 7.24 -17.82 -11.97
CA LEU A 26 6.32 -17.01 -11.20
C LEU A 26 4.87 -17.34 -11.55
N GLU A 27 4.06 -17.61 -10.53
CA GLU A 27 2.61 -17.64 -10.61
C GLU A 27 2.03 -16.50 -9.75
N VAL A 28 1.14 -15.69 -10.33
CA VAL A 28 0.50 -14.58 -9.63
C VAL A 28 -0.94 -14.95 -9.29
N VAL A 29 -1.27 -14.85 -8.00
CA VAL A 29 -2.61 -15.14 -7.46
C VAL A 29 -3.26 -13.85 -7.00
N GLU A 30 -4.47 -13.56 -7.48
CA GLU A 30 -5.25 -12.41 -7.03
C GLU A 30 -5.78 -12.62 -5.61
N SER A 31 -5.64 -11.61 -4.77
CA SER A 31 -6.14 -11.63 -3.39
C SER A 31 -6.56 -10.24 -2.92
N SER A 32 -7.37 -10.18 -1.86
CA SER A 32 -7.69 -8.94 -1.15
C SER A 32 -6.73 -8.73 0.03
N TRP A 33 -6.64 -7.48 0.53
CA TRP A 33 -5.82 -7.17 1.71
C TRP A 33 -6.24 -7.94 2.97
N SER A 34 -7.53 -8.28 3.10
CA SER A 34 -8.03 -9.10 4.20
C SER A 34 -7.65 -10.57 4.05
N ASN A 35 -7.58 -11.09 2.82
CA ASN A 35 -7.33 -12.49 2.54
C ASN A 35 -5.84 -12.82 2.38
N SER A 36 -5.01 -11.86 1.95
CA SER A 36 -3.60 -12.09 1.66
C SER A 36 -2.82 -12.72 2.83
N ILE A 37 -3.16 -12.37 4.07
CA ILE A 37 -2.56 -12.98 5.27
C ILE A 37 -2.96 -14.46 5.40
N LEU A 38 -4.24 -14.78 5.16
CA LEU A 38 -4.75 -16.16 5.19
C LEU A 38 -4.17 -17.00 4.05
N ASP A 39 -4.02 -16.41 2.86
CA ASP A 39 -3.46 -17.11 1.70
C ASP A 39 -1.99 -17.52 1.96
N VAL A 40 -1.19 -16.65 2.59
CA VAL A 40 0.18 -16.97 3.03
C VAL A 40 0.15 -17.99 4.16
N GLN A 41 -0.69 -17.80 5.18
CA GLN A 41 -0.75 -18.66 6.35
C GLN A 41 -1.17 -20.11 6.01
N SER A 42 -2.06 -20.27 5.04
CA SER A 42 -2.51 -21.57 4.56
C SER A 42 -1.53 -22.25 3.59
N GLY A 43 -0.53 -21.53 3.10
CA GLY A 43 0.39 -22.01 2.05
C GLY A 43 -0.22 -22.04 0.65
N LYS A 44 -1.34 -21.32 0.44
CA LYS A 44 -1.92 -21.14 -0.90
C LYS A 44 -1.00 -20.32 -1.81
N VAL A 45 -0.21 -19.42 -1.21
CA VAL A 45 0.86 -18.68 -1.86
C VAL A 45 2.12 -18.76 -1.02
N ASP A 46 3.29 -18.78 -1.67
CA ASP A 46 4.60 -18.84 -1.01
C ASP A 46 4.98 -17.53 -0.35
N LEU A 47 4.54 -16.41 -0.94
CA LEU A 47 4.79 -15.07 -0.43
C LEU A 47 3.67 -14.09 -0.82
N ALA A 48 3.56 -12.98 -0.08
CA ALA A 48 2.72 -11.85 -0.43
C ALA A 48 3.52 -10.56 -0.31
N LEU A 49 3.57 -9.79 -1.40
CA LEU A 49 4.29 -8.52 -1.48
C LEU A 49 3.45 -7.33 -1.05
N ALA A 50 4.14 -6.21 -0.80
CA ALA A 50 3.53 -4.92 -0.48
C ALA A 50 2.60 -4.95 0.77
N LEU A 51 2.82 -5.88 1.67
CA LEU A 51 2.13 -5.93 2.95
C LEU A 51 2.69 -4.87 3.91
N THR A 52 1.83 -4.33 4.77
CA THR A 52 2.27 -3.55 5.93
C THR A 52 2.52 -4.48 7.12
N ALA A 53 3.69 -4.38 7.74
CA ALA A 53 4.08 -5.15 8.93
C ALA A 53 3.33 -4.69 10.18
N LEU A 54 2.02 -4.92 10.21
CA LEU A 54 1.23 -4.63 11.41
C LEU A 54 1.54 -5.67 12.50
N PRO A 55 1.76 -5.26 13.77
CA PRO A 55 2.09 -6.17 14.87
C PRO A 55 1.12 -7.36 14.98
N LYS A 56 -0.18 -7.11 14.81
CA LYS A 56 -1.21 -8.17 14.86
C LYS A 56 -1.04 -9.19 13.73
N ARG A 57 -0.63 -8.78 12.53
CA ARG A 57 -0.37 -9.66 11.39
C ARG A 57 0.89 -10.51 11.61
N ALA A 58 1.90 -9.93 12.32
CA ALA A 58 3.13 -10.63 12.66
C ALA A 58 2.92 -11.83 13.61
N LEU A 59 1.75 -11.99 14.21
CA LEU A 59 1.38 -13.22 14.94
C LEU A 59 0.99 -14.37 14.00
N SER A 60 0.70 -14.09 12.74
CA SER A 60 0.18 -15.07 11.77
C SER A 60 1.14 -15.37 10.64
N VAL A 61 2.00 -14.43 10.26
CA VAL A 61 2.96 -14.57 9.16
C VAL A 61 4.30 -13.94 9.53
N TYR A 62 5.36 -14.53 9.02
CA TYR A 62 6.71 -13.95 9.09
C TYR A 62 6.81 -12.76 8.13
N PHE A 63 7.45 -11.67 8.56
CA PHE A 63 7.73 -10.50 7.74
C PHE A 63 9.23 -10.34 7.51
N THR A 64 9.59 -10.05 6.26
CA THR A 64 10.98 -9.74 5.88
C THR A 64 11.41 -8.35 6.36
N SER A 65 12.67 -8.00 6.09
CA SER A 65 13.09 -6.60 6.06
C SER A 65 12.21 -5.78 5.11
N PRO A 66 12.04 -4.47 5.36
CA PRO A 66 11.28 -3.59 4.46
C PRO A 66 11.85 -3.58 3.04
N THR A 67 10.96 -3.65 2.05
CA THR A 67 11.30 -3.43 0.65
C THR A 67 11.32 -1.93 0.30
N TYR A 68 10.41 -1.16 0.90
CA TYR A 68 10.35 0.30 0.82
C TYR A 68 9.44 0.83 1.94
N TYR A 69 9.41 2.14 2.12
CA TYR A 69 8.45 2.80 3.02
C TYR A 69 7.38 3.52 2.21
N ASN A 70 6.15 3.57 2.73
CA ASN A 70 5.03 4.20 2.06
C ASN A 70 4.24 5.06 3.05
N SER A 71 4.08 6.34 2.71
CA SER A 71 3.42 7.31 3.57
C SER A 71 1.90 7.25 3.41
N PHE A 72 1.18 7.50 4.50
CA PHE A 72 -0.26 7.66 4.48
C PHE A 72 -0.64 9.06 4.01
N VAL A 73 -1.63 9.09 3.15
CA VAL A 73 -2.15 10.32 2.54
C VAL A 73 -3.67 10.33 2.57
N ILE A 74 -4.25 11.50 2.43
CA ILE A 74 -5.66 11.65 2.10
C ILE A 74 -5.82 12.00 0.61
N ILE A 75 -6.87 11.46 0.00
CA ILE A 75 -7.32 11.83 -1.33
C ILE A 75 -8.66 12.53 -1.14
N SER A 76 -8.81 13.72 -1.69
CA SER A 76 -10.05 14.49 -1.57
C SER A 76 -10.23 15.47 -2.72
N PRO A 77 -11.44 15.63 -3.25
CA PRO A 77 -11.80 16.74 -4.13
C PRO A 77 -12.01 18.06 -3.34
N LYS A 78 -12.10 17.99 -1.99
CA LYS A 78 -12.40 19.14 -1.13
C LYS A 78 -11.14 19.95 -0.83
N ALA A 79 -11.03 21.16 -1.36
CA ALA A 79 -9.92 22.08 -1.09
C ALA A 79 -9.76 22.42 0.39
N ALA A 80 -10.84 22.38 1.17
CA ALA A 80 -10.84 22.66 2.61
C ALA A 80 -10.01 21.66 3.45
N LEU A 81 -9.67 20.49 2.88
CA LEU A 81 -8.83 19.50 3.54
C LEU A 81 -7.34 19.64 3.19
N LYS A 82 -7.01 20.55 2.25
CA LYS A 82 -5.62 20.79 1.83
C LYS A 82 -4.79 21.32 3.01
N GLY A 83 -3.63 20.69 3.22
CA GLY A 83 -2.65 21.14 4.23
C GLY A 83 -3.04 20.87 5.68
N LYS A 84 -4.18 20.21 5.93
CA LYS A 84 -4.57 19.81 7.28
C LYS A 84 -3.64 18.76 7.86
N SER A 85 -3.30 18.93 9.13
CA SER A 85 -2.65 17.91 9.95
C SER A 85 -3.62 16.78 10.32
N TRP A 86 -3.09 15.65 10.79
CA TRP A 86 -3.93 14.57 11.35
C TRP A 86 -4.81 15.06 12.52
N ALA A 87 -4.28 15.98 13.34
CA ALA A 87 -5.03 16.56 14.45
C ALA A 87 -6.24 17.38 13.98
N GLU A 88 -6.09 18.16 12.91
CA GLU A 88 -7.18 18.96 12.31
C GLU A 88 -8.18 18.11 11.52
N LEU A 89 -7.74 16.97 10.99
CA LEU A 89 -8.62 15.98 10.35
C LEU A 89 -9.41 15.17 11.38
N ASN A 90 -8.96 15.12 12.64
CA ASN A 90 -9.60 14.39 13.72
C ASN A 90 -10.76 15.19 14.33
N ASP A 91 -11.71 15.58 13.52
CA ASP A 91 -12.88 16.39 13.83
C ASP A 91 -14.18 15.62 13.55
N PRO A 92 -15.21 15.68 14.40
CA PRO A 92 -16.49 15.01 14.19
C PRO A 92 -17.23 15.40 12.91
N SER A 93 -16.93 16.56 12.32
CA SER A 93 -17.49 17.01 11.05
C SER A 93 -16.83 16.37 9.84
N VAL A 94 -15.65 15.75 10.02
CA VAL A 94 -14.89 15.09 8.94
C VAL A 94 -15.27 13.63 8.85
N THR A 95 -15.63 13.19 7.66
CA THR A 95 -15.96 11.79 7.35
C THR A 95 -14.92 11.19 6.41
N ILE A 96 -14.24 10.15 6.85
CA ILE A 96 -13.19 9.46 6.08
C ILE A 96 -13.65 8.06 5.71
N ALA A 97 -13.46 7.67 4.45
CA ALA A 97 -13.69 6.31 4.00
C ALA A 97 -12.39 5.51 3.90
N VAL A 98 -12.44 4.24 4.29
CA VAL A 98 -11.29 3.32 4.24
C VAL A 98 -11.73 1.91 3.85
N ASP A 99 -10.82 1.13 3.29
CA ASP A 99 -10.98 -0.31 3.08
C ASP A 99 -10.72 -1.07 4.39
N LEU A 100 -11.71 -1.86 4.79
CA LEU A 100 -11.73 -2.62 6.04
C LEU A 100 -10.52 -3.57 6.15
N GLY A 101 -9.84 -3.56 7.30
CA GLY A 101 -8.72 -4.45 7.59
C GLY A 101 -7.40 -4.03 6.94
N SER A 102 -7.39 -2.96 6.16
CA SER A 102 -6.17 -2.37 5.58
C SER A 102 -5.31 -1.68 6.64
N SER A 103 -4.08 -1.31 6.27
CA SER A 103 -3.23 -0.46 7.12
C SER A 103 -3.84 0.93 7.31
N GLN A 104 -4.60 1.41 6.33
CA GLN A 104 -5.35 2.66 6.38
C GLN A 104 -6.43 2.62 7.46
N ASP A 105 -7.18 1.51 7.56
CA ASP A 105 -8.14 1.32 8.66
C ASP A 105 -7.44 1.28 10.03
N GLN A 106 -6.24 0.69 10.12
CA GLN A 106 -5.51 0.67 11.39
C GLN A 106 -5.02 2.05 11.81
N ILE A 107 -4.46 2.84 10.88
CA ILE A 107 -3.97 4.17 11.23
C ILE A 107 -5.12 5.11 11.66
N THR A 108 -6.32 5.00 11.07
CA THR A 108 -7.47 5.81 11.51
C THR A 108 -7.83 5.60 12.97
N LYS A 109 -7.68 4.37 13.48
CA LYS A 109 -7.96 4.05 14.90
C LYS A 109 -6.99 4.74 15.85
N GLN A 110 -5.81 5.11 15.38
CA GLN A 110 -4.77 5.76 16.18
C GLN A 110 -4.88 7.28 16.12
N VAL A 111 -5.10 7.83 14.92
CA VAL A 111 -4.97 9.28 14.70
C VAL A 111 -6.30 10.00 14.46
N LEU A 112 -7.39 9.28 14.15
CA LEU A 112 -8.70 9.86 13.82
C LEU A 112 -9.80 9.33 14.75
N THR A 113 -9.59 9.48 16.05
CA THR A 113 -10.49 8.93 17.08
C THR A 113 -11.83 9.67 17.22
N LYS A 114 -11.92 10.92 16.70
CA LYS A 114 -13.12 11.76 16.75
C LYS A 114 -13.82 11.85 15.39
N ALA A 115 -13.08 11.76 14.28
CA ALA A 115 -13.63 11.78 12.94
C ALA A 115 -14.53 10.56 12.67
N LYS A 116 -15.47 10.71 11.75
CA LYS A 116 -16.34 9.61 11.31
C LYS A 116 -15.58 8.72 10.33
N ILE A 117 -15.45 7.42 10.64
CA ILE A 117 -14.75 6.47 9.78
C ILE A 117 -15.76 5.49 9.19
N LEU A 118 -15.95 5.56 7.88
CA LEU A 118 -16.74 4.62 7.07
C LEU A 118 -15.82 3.52 6.54
N ARG A 119 -16.14 2.27 6.85
CA ARG A 119 -15.37 1.08 6.48
C ARG A 119 -16.10 0.28 5.42
N PHE A 120 -15.43 0.02 4.31
CA PHE A 120 -15.97 -0.69 3.16
C PHE A 120 -15.20 -1.99 2.91
N LYS A 121 -15.83 -2.96 2.26
CA LYS A 121 -15.16 -4.24 1.94
C LYS A 121 -14.05 -4.06 0.91
N THR A 122 -14.24 -3.13 -0.02
CA THR A 122 -13.30 -2.85 -1.10
C THR A 122 -12.90 -1.38 -1.09
N ARG A 123 -11.73 -1.11 -1.70
CA ARG A 123 -11.27 0.27 -1.92
C ARG A 123 -12.18 1.04 -2.86
N ASP A 124 -12.72 0.37 -3.88
CA ASP A 124 -13.60 1.00 -4.85
C ASP A 124 -14.90 1.49 -4.20
N GLU A 125 -15.46 0.73 -3.26
CA GLU A 125 -16.60 1.17 -2.44
C GLU A 125 -16.27 2.39 -1.59
N ALA A 126 -15.05 2.44 -0.99
CA ALA A 126 -14.60 3.61 -0.22
C ALA A 126 -14.45 4.85 -1.13
N VAL A 127 -13.88 4.68 -2.32
CA VAL A 127 -13.76 5.74 -3.33
C VAL A 127 -15.14 6.21 -3.79
N LEU A 128 -16.07 5.30 -4.03
CA LEU A 128 -17.45 5.62 -4.41
C LEU A 128 -18.15 6.42 -3.31
N ALA A 129 -17.93 6.10 -2.04
CA ALA A 129 -18.46 6.87 -0.92
C ALA A 129 -17.95 8.32 -0.91
N MET A 130 -16.68 8.55 -1.25
CA MET A 130 -16.13 9.90 -1.39
C MET A 130 -16.71 10.62 -2.62
N THR A 131 -16.73 9.99 -3.78
CA THR A 131 -17.21 10.64 -5.01
C THR A 131 -18.71 10.92 -4.99
N SER A 132 -19.48 10.14 -4.23
CA SER A 132 -20.91 10.38 -4.00
C SER A 132 -21.20 11.39 -2.87
N GLY A 133 -20.17 11.93 -2.22
CA GLY A 133 -20.30 12.91 -1.13
C GLY A 133 -20.66 12.31 0.22
N LYS A 134 -20.70 10.98 0.38
CA LYS A 134 -20.91 10.31 1.67
C LYS A 134 -19.70 10.40 2.59
N ALA A 135 -18.51 10.55 2.02
CA ALA A 135 -17.27 10.81 2.74
C ALA A 135 -16.58 12.05 2.18
N ASP A 136 -15.77 12.70 3.01
CA ASP A 136 -15.00 13.89 2.62
C ASP A 136 -13.70 13.53 1.94
N ALA A 137 -13.12 12.40 2.33
CA ALA A 137 -11.85 11.91 1.81
C ALA A 137 -11.73 10.38 1.95
N VAL A 138 -10.77 9.84 1.21
CA VAL A 138 -10.27 8.46 1.38
C VAL A 138 -8.84 8.53 1.91
N ILE A 139 -8.49 7.70 2.89
CA ILE A 139 -7.08 7.48 3.24
C ILE A 139 -6.51 6.39 2.33
N ASN A 140 -5.32 6.66 1.82
CA ASN A 140 -4.55 5.69 1.02
C ASN A 140 -3.06 5.83 1.33
N THR A 141 -2.23 5.09 0.62
CA THR A 141 -0.79 5.32 0.59
C THR A 141 -0.43 6.19 -0.60
N VAL A 142 0.70 6.90 -0.53
CA VAL A 142 1.09 7.90 -1.53
C VAL A 142 1.14 7.31 -2.93
N LEU A 143 1.78 6.15 -3.13
CA LEU A 143 1.94 5.54 -4.46
C LEU A 143 0.57 5.20 -5.09
N ASN A 144 -0.32 4.58 -4.32
CA ASN A 144 -1.67 4.28 -4.79
C ASN A 144 -2.50 5.54 -5.03
N GLY A 145 -2.40 6.52 -4.12
CA GLY A 145 -3.12 7.78 -4.23
C GLY A 145 -2.78 8.53 -5.51
N MET A 146 -1.49 8.56 -5.86
CA MET A 146 -1.02 9.23 -7.07
C MET A 146 -1.53 8.54 -8.34
N VAL A 147 -1.43 7.21 -8.41
CA VAL A 147 -1.98 6.45 -9.55
C VAL A 147 -3.49 6.68 -9.68
N MET A 148 -4.22 6.66 -8.57
CA MET A 148 -5.68 6.85 -8.58
C MET A 148 -6.06 8.23 -9.10
N THR A 149 -5.43 9.30 -8.60
CA THR A 149 -5.75 10.68 -9.01
C THR A 149 -5.27 11.00 -10.42
N LYS A 150 -4.19 10.38 -10.90
CA LYS A 150 -3.77 10.47 -12.32
C LYS A 150 -4.77 9.77 -13.26
N LYS A 151 -5.31 8.61 -12.86
CA LYS A 151 -6.33 7.90 -13.64
C LYS A 151 -7.68 8.60 -13.65
N ASN A 152 -8.02 9.27 -12.56
CA ASN A 152 -9.31 9.96 -12.41
C ASN A 152 -9.14 11.27 -11.64
N ALA A 153 -9.04 12.37 -12.37
CA ALA A 153 -8.90 13.71 -11.80
C ALA A 153 -10.09 14.16 -10.93
N ALA A 154 -11.29 13.55 -11.11
CA ALA A 154 -12.47 13.84 -10.29
C ALA A 154 -12.29 13.40 -8.82
N LEU A 155 -11.33 12.53 -8.52
CA LEU A 155 -10.97 12.17 -7.14
C LEU A 155 -10.30 13.33 -6.38
N GLY A 156 -9.90 14.39 -7.08
CA GLY A 156 -9.23 15.55 -6.51
C GLY A 156 -7.72 15.36 -6.43
N LYS A 157 -7.15 15.72 -5.28
CA LYS A 157 -5.68 15.70 -5.07
C LYS A 157 -5.28 14.82 -3.90
N VAL A 158 -4.02 14.39 -3.95
CA VAL A 158 -3.33 13.74 -2.83
C VAL A 158 -2.80 14.83 -1.89
N TYR A 159 -3.09 14.70 -0.59
CA TYR A 159 -2.58 15.56 0.46
C TYR A 159 -1.85 14.71 1.50
N VAL A 160 -0.69 15.18 1.94
CA VAL A 160 0.11 14.54 3.01
C VAL A 160 -0.16 15.27 4.32
N PRO A 161 -0.91 14.66 5.27
CA PRO A 161 -1.11 15.27 6.58
C PRO A 161 0.17 15.21 7.42
N HIS A 162 0.40 16.23 8.26
CA HIS A 162 1.54 16.26 9.17
C HIS A 162 1.15 15.86 10.60
N PRO A 163 2.10 15.23 11.36
CA PRO A 163 3.40 14.73 10.89
C PRO A 163 3.23 13.64 9.83
N ILE A 164 4.23 13.48 8.94
CA ILE A 164 4.20 12.43 7.93
C ILE A 164 4.25 11.08 8.64
N LEU A 165 3.24 10.25 8.40
CA LEU A 165 3.15 8.90 8.93
C LEU A 165 3.43 7.92 7.80
N SER A 166 4.43 7.07 8.00
CA SER A 166 4.85 6.04 7.04
C SER A 166 4.77 4.65 7.65
N SER A 167 4.62 3.67 6.80
CA SER A 167 4.70 2.26 7.19
C SER A 167 5.69 1.50 6.32
N PRO A 168 6.42 0.51 6.88
CA PRO A 168 7.24 -0.37 6.09
C PRO A 168 6.35 -1.24 5.20
N SER A 169 6.72 -1.33 3.93
CA SER A 169 6.20 -2.33 3.01
C SER A 169 7.14 -3.53 3.03
N VAL A 170 6.59 -4.69 3.26
CA VAL A 170 7.33 -5.93 3.52
C VAL A 170 6.78 -7.08 2.68
N ILE A 171 7.52 -8.18 2.65
CA ILE A 171 7.05 -9.45 2.12
C ILE A 171 6.62 -10.34 3.28
N GLY A 172 5.42 -10.91 3.19
CA GLY A 172 4.91 -11.89 4.15
C GLY A 172 5.18 -13.30 3.68
N LEU A 173 5.66 -14.16 4.58
CA LEU A 173 5.95 -15.58 4.35
C LEU A 173 5.25 -16.43 5.41
N ASN A 174 4.96 -17.69 5.08
CA ASN A 174 4.44 -18.61 6.07
C ASN A 174 5.49 -18.91 7.16
N TYR A 175 5.11 -18.90 8.43
CA TYR A 175 6.01 -19.27 9.53
C TYR A 175 6.57 -20.69 9.43
N LYS A 176 5.82 -21.60 8.81
CA LYS A 176 6.20 -23.00 8.66
C LYS A 176 7.14 -23.26 7.49
N THR A 177 7.41 -22.24 6.66
CA THR A 177 8.33 -22.39 5.54
C THR A 177 9.77 -22.53 6.04
N ASP A 178 10.64 -23.03 5.16
CA ASP A 178 12.07 -23.26 5.45
C ASP A 178 12.78 -21.97 5.87
N GLU A 179 13.71 -22.06 6.82
CA GLU A 179 14.46 -20.93 7.33
C GLU A 179 15.39 -20.34 6.26
N THR A 180 15.94 -21.17 5.38
CA THR A 180 16.79 -20.70 4.26
C THR A 180 15.99 -19.82 3.32
N TRP A 181 14.72 -20.19 3.04
CA TRP A 181 13.81 -19.37 2.25
C TRP A 181 13.52 -18.02 2.90
N LYS A 182 13.23 -17.99 4.20
CA LYS A 182 13.00 -16.75 4.95
C LYS A 182 14.23 -15.84 4.92
N GLN A 183 15.42 -16.41 5.13
CA GLN A 183 16.69 -15.69 5.09
C GLN A 183 16.97 -15.16 3.69
N PHE A 184 16.77 -15.96 2.65
CA PHE A 184 16.96 -15.53 1.27
C PHE A 184 16.05 -14.34 0.94
N VAL A 185 14.72 -14.45 1.17
CA VAL A 185 13.80 -13.37 0.83
C VAL A 185 14.06 -12.11 1.66
N SER A 186 14.46 -12.26 2.93
CA SER A 186 14.84 -11.12 3.78
C SER A 186 16.12 -10.45 3.31
N ALA A 187 17.14 -11.22 2.93
CA ALA A 187 18.39 -10.70 2.37
C ALA A 187 18.15 -10.02 1.01
N TRP A 188 17.32 -10.64 0.16
CA TRP A 188 16.88 -10.08 -1.11
C TRP A 188 16.20 -8.71 -0.91
N ALA A 189 15.26 -8.61 0.05
CA ALA A 189 14.53 -7.38 0.33
C ALA A 189 15.47 -6.26 0.81
N ASP A 190 16.37 -6.56 1.76
CA ASP A 190 17.30 -5.57 2.31
C ASP A 190 18.35 -5.14 1.26
N TYR A 191 18.93 -6.07 0.51
CA TYR A 191 19.89 -5.78 -0.54
C TYR A 191 19.28 -4.87 -1.61
N ASN A 192 18.13 -5.26 -2.20
CA ASN A 192 17.51 -4.51 -3.28
C ASN A 192 17.01 -3.12 -2.84
N ARG A 193 16.62 -2.96 -1.57
CA ARG A 193 16.32 -1.64 -1.02
C ARG A 193 17.56 -0.77 -0.95
N ARG A 194 18.66 -1.29 -0.41
CA ARG A 194 19.91 -0.54 -0.21
C ARG A 194 20.59 -0.12 -1.50
N VAL A 195 20.55 -0.97 -2.52
CA VAL A 195 21.16 -0.65 -3.82
C VAL A 195 20.23 0.12 -4.76
N GLY A 196 18.97 0.39 -4.34
CA GLY A 196 18.02 1.23 -5.08
C GLY A 196 17.19 0.48 -6.14
N ASN A 197 17.31 -0.84 -6.27
CA ASN A 197 16.52 -1.62 -7.24
C ASN A 197 15.02 -1.50 -6.96
N ASN A 198 14.60 -1.59 -5.69
CA ASN A 198 13.19 -1.45 -5.30
C ASN A 198 12.62 -0.10 -5.74
N GLN A 199 13.38 1.00 -5.55
CA GLN A 199 12.98 2.32 -6.02
C GLN A 199 12.85 2.34 -7.55
N THR A 200 13.79 1.75 -8.28
CA THR A 200 13.77 1.67 -9.74
C THR A 200 12.52 0.94 -10.24
N TRP A 201 12.20 -0.23 -9.67
CA TRP A 201 10.99 -0.96 -10.04
C TRP A 201 9.71 -0.18 -9.71
N ILE A 202 9.66 0.51 -8.56
CA ILE A 202 8.51 1.34 -8.21
C ILE A 202 8.32 2.47 -9.22
N VAL A 203 9.38 3.20 -9.54
CA VAL A 203 9.33 4.32 -10.50
C VAL A 203 8.90 3.82 -11.88
N ASN A 204 9.51 2.74 -12.38
CA ASN A 204 9.14 2.14 -13.65
C ASN A 204 7.68 1.65 -13.67
N GLY A 205 7.22 1.06 -12.57
CA GLY A 205 5.83 0.62 -12.42
C GLY A 205 4.81 1.75 -12.34
N LEU A 206 5.23 2.97 -12.01
CA LEU A 206 4.38 4.17 -11.96
C LEU A 206 4.31 4.91 -13.29
N GLN A 207 5.36 4.84 -14.12
CA GLN A 207 5.44 5.54 -15.42
C GLN A 207 4.24 5.30 -16.34
N PRO A 208 3.71 4.06 -16.51
CA PRO A 208 2.55 3.82 -17.36
C PRO A 208 1.28 4.57 -16.94
N PHE A 209 1.26 5.07 -15.70
CA PHE A 209 0.15 5.86 -15.16
C PHE A 209 0.44 7.36 -15.20
N GLY A 210 1.56 7.79 -15.79
CA GLY A 210 1.98 9.18 -15.85
C GLY A 210 2.44 9.75 -14.50
N VAL A 211 2.85 8.91 -13.56
CA VAL A 211 3.42 9.30 -12.27
C VAL A 211 4.94 9.24 -12.37
N THR A 212 5.59 10.35 -12.00
CA THR A 212 7.06 10.51 -11.99
C THR A 212 7.56 10.81 -10.59
N LEU A 213 8.87 10.88 -10.40
CA LEU A 213 9.47 11.28 -9.12
C LEU A 213 9.09 12.71 -8.73
N ASP A 214 8.93 13.61 -9.71
CA ASP A 214 8.55 15.01 -9.48
C ASP A 214 7.10 15.17 -8.98
N ASP A 215 6.27 14.16 -9.20
CA ASP A 215 4.91 14.13 -8.68
C ASP A 215 4.85 13.72 -7.21
N LEU A 216 5.94 13.16 -6.64
CA LEU A 216 5.94 12.70 -5.25
C LEU A 216 5.84 13.87 -4.28
N PRO A 217 5.06 13.74 -3.21
CA PRO A 217 4.94 14.81 -2.22
C PRO A 217 6.28 15.14 -1.57
N GLU A 218 6.45 16.42 -1.21
CA GLU A 218 7.63 16.88 -0.47
C GLU A 218 7.81 16.05 0.83
N GLY A 219 9.06 15.66 1.11
CA GLY A 219 9.41 14.84 2.27
C GLY A 219 9.11 13.34 2.13
N PHE A 220 8.59 12.89 0.98
CA PHE A 220 8.44 11.46 0.73
C PHE A 220 9.80 10.81 0.45
N SER A 221 10.02 9.64 1.04
CA SER A 221 11.21 8.81 0.80
C SER A 221 10.81 7.35 0.71
N PHE A 222 11.46 6.62 -0.17
CA PHE A 222 11.35 5.16 -0.26
C PHE A 222 12.18 4.43 0.82
N ASN A 223 13.09 5.15 1.49
CA ASN A 223 14.02 4.64 2.50
C ASN A 223 13.66 5.13 3.89
#